data_8025a7b4d625a8a7075eb25e0f3ce971
#
_entry.id   8025a7b4d625a8a7075eb25e0f3ce971
#
_cell.length_a   1.000
_cell.length_b   1.000
_cell.length_c   1.000
_cell.angle_alpha   90.00
_cell.angle_beta   90.00
_cell.angle_gamma   90.00
#
_symmetry.space_group_name_H-M   'P 1'
#
loop_
_entity.id
_entity.type
_entity.pdbx_description
1 polymer ?
#
loop_
_entity_poly.entity_id
_entity_poly.type
_entity_poly.pdbx_seq_one_letter_code
_entity_poly.pdbx_strand_id
1 'polypeptide(L)'
;SAEEIKNFDTLKAVVEDMQAKKDVLGIQGVFASTSLKAGEDWRWQTHTMNVPVYYEYKDDDVTDKEKLEFTHSDEYKNIFDLYLNNSCTDPKMLGSKSVDDSMAEFALGNVAMVQNGNWAWNQIKGVDGNTVTEENIKYLPVYTGADGEESQGLCIGTEGFWCVNSKASEADIQATLDFMYWCVTSEVGTKAMCGG
;
A
#
# COMPACT_ATOMS: atom_id res chain seq x y z
N SER A 1 20.04 5.01 0.98
CA SER A 1 19.52 3.95 0.08
C SER A 1 18.25 3.36 0.69
N ALA A 2 17.30 2.92 -0.11
CA ALA A 2 16.08 2.27 0.40
C ALA A 2 16.38 1.02 1.24
N GLU A 3 17.50 0.38 1.00
CA GLU A 3 17.96 -0.82 1.74
C GLU A 3 18.40 -0.52 3.17
N GLU A 4 18.63 0.75 3.51
CA GLU A 4 18.97 1.20 4.87
C GLU A 4 17.73 1.48 5.72
N ILE A 5 16.55 1.56 5.09
CA ILE A 5 15.27 1.77 5.77
C ILE A 5 14.76 0.41 6.25
N LYS A 6 14.81 0.18 7.57
CA LYS A 6 14.48 -1.12 8.18
C LYS A 6 13.49 -1.05 9.33
N ASN A 7 13.13 0.15 9.75
CA ASN A 7 12.19 0.44 10.82
C ASN A 7 11.72 1.90 10.71
N PHE A 8 10.82 2.28 11.59
CA PHE A 8 10.26 3.63 11.62
C PHE A 8 11.31 4.71 11.84
N ASP A 9 12.28 4.52 12.73
CA ASP A 9 13.31 5.52 13.04
C ASP A 9 14.18 5.81 11.83
N THR A 10 14.58 4.77 11.10
CA THR A 10 15.37 4.93 9.88
C THR A 10 14.56 5.55 8.73
N LEU A 11 13.27 5.19 8.61
CA LEU A 11 12.35 5.83 7.67
C LEU A 11 12.18 7.31 8.02
N LYS A 12 11.88 7.61 9.28
CA LYS A 12 11.68 8.98 9.77
C LYS A 12 12.89 9.87 9.50
N ALA A 13 14.08 9.39 9.83
CA ALA A 13 15.32 10.14 9.56
C ALA A 13 15.49 10.48 8.07
N VAL A 14 15.20 9.54 7.18
CA VAL A 14 15.25 9.77 5.72
C VAL A 14 14.18 10.76 5.29
N VAL A 15 12.95 10.61 5.76
CA VAL A 15 11.82 11.49 5.41
C VAL A 15 12.09 12.92 5.89
N GLU A 16 12.53 13.12 7.12
CA GLU A 16 12.83 14.44 7.68
C GLU A 16 13.99 15.13 6.92
N ASP A 17 15.03 14.37 6.57
CA ASP A 17 16.15 14.90 5.77
C ASP A 17 15.70 15.32 4.36
N MET A 18 14.91 14.48 3.69
CA MET A 18 14.36 14.79 2.37
C MET A 18 13.40 15.98 2.41
N GLN A 19 12.53 16.04 3.41
CA GLN A 19 11.59 17.15 3.57
C GLN A 19 12.31 18.48 3.80
N ALA A 20 13.36 18.48 4.61
CA ALA A 20 14.21 19.67 4.83
C ALA A 20 14.95 20.12 3.57
N LYS A 21 15.23 19.20 2.65
CA LYS A 21 15.95 19.46 1.39
C LYS A 21 15.06 19.47 0.15
N LYS A 22 13.74 19.46 0.30
CA LYS A 22 12.80 19.30 -0.81
C LYS A 22 13.04 20.23 -1.98
N ASP A 23 13.38 21.50 -1.72
CA ASP A 23 13.64 22.49 -2.76
C ASP A 23 14.91 22.15 -3.57
N VAL A 24 15.94 21.64 -2.91
CA VAL A 24 17.19 21.18 -3.55
C VAL A 24 16.95 19.88 -4.34
N LEU A 25 16.10 19.02 -3.82
CA LEU A 25 15.71 17.76 -4.48
C LEU A 25 14.71 17.99 -5.63
N GLY A 26 14.11 19.15 -5.73
CA GLY A 26 13.12 19.47 -6.75
C GLY A 26 11.77 18.79 -6.52
N ILE A 27 11.46 18.38 -5.27
CA ILE A 27 10.19 17.76 -4.90
C ILE A 27 9.30 18.72 -4.11
N GLN A 28 7.99 18.48 -4.12
CA GLN A 28 7.00 19.29 -3.40
C GLN A 28 6.78 18.80 -1.97
N GLY A 29 7.02 17.52 -1.73
CA GLY A 29 6.95 16.85 -0.43
C GLY A 29 7.56 15.47 -0.55
N VAL A 30 7.73 14.76 0.55
CA VAL A 30 8.30 13.42 0.53
C VAL A 30 7.25 12.40 0.09
N PHE A 31 6.04 12.50 0.65
CA PHE A 31 4.94 11.61 0.31
C PHE A 31 3.95 12.26 -0.65
N ALA A 32 3.40 11.47 -1.56
CA ALA A 32 2.21 11.80 -2.31
C ALA A 32 1.02 11.99 -1.37
N SER A 33 -0.04 12.63 -1.86
CA SER A 33 -1.34 12.60 -1.20
C SER A 33 -1.83 11.16 -1.09
N THR A 34 -2.47 10.81 0.02
CA THR A 34 -2.73 9.41 0.39
C THR A 34 -4.03 8.84 -0.19
N SER A 35 -4.57 9.42 -1.25
CA SER A 35 -5.84 8.99 -1.86
C SER A 35 -7.01 8.97 -0.86
N LEU A 36 -7.12 10.01 -0.01
CA LEU A 36 -8.13 10.07 1.05
C LEU A 36 -9.51 10.60 0.60
N LYS A 37 -9.70 10.78 -0.70
CA LYS A 37 -11.03 11.10 -1.24
C LYS A 37 -12.03 10.00 -0.88
N ALA A 38 -13.24 10.40 -0.56
CA ALA A 38 -14.32 9.49 -0.19
C ALA A 38 -14.51 8.38 -1.23
N GLY A 39 -14.50 7.11 -0.77
CA GLY A 39 -14.58 5.92 -1.62
C GLY A 39 -13.24 5.41 -2.16
N GLU A 40 -12.17 6.15 -1.97
CA GLU A 40 -10.80 5.76 -2.37
C GLU A 40 -9.88 5.57 -1.15
N ASP A 41 -10.29 6.05 0.01
CA ASP A 41 -9.60 6.08 1.30
C ASP A 41 -9.34 4.70 1.92
N TRP A 42 -9.99 3.66 1.40
CA TRP A 42 -9.77 2.28 1.83
C TRP A 42 -8.29 1.85 1.73
N ARG A 43 -7.53 2.44 0.78
CA ARG A 43 -6.09 2.17 0.63
C ARG A 43 -5.31 2.57 1.88
N TRP A 44 -5.59 3.76 2.37
CA TRP A 44 -4.99 4.26 3.59
C TRP A 44 -5.40 3.43 4.81
N GLN A 45 -6.70 3.15 4.93
CA GLN A 45 -7.26 2.40 6.04
C GLN A 45 -6.68 0.98 6.07
N THR A 46 -6.72 0.27 4.95
CA THR A 46 -6.33 -1.14 4.87
C THR A 46 -4.81 -1.34 4.93
N HIS A 47 -4.05 -0.48 4.25
CA HIS A 47 -2.62 -0.69 4.12
C HIS A 47 -1.80 -0.04 5.23
N THR A 48 -2.32 0.98 5.88
CA THR A 48 -1.58 1.77 6.85
C THR A 48 -2.21 1.71 8.24
N MET A 49 -3.49 2.07 8.34
CA MET A 49 -4.18 2.14 9.64
C MET A 49 -4.44 0.78 10.28
N ASN A 50 -4.42 -0.30 9.50
CA ASN A 50 -4.54 -1.66 10.03
C ASN A 50 -3.23 -2.21 10.66
N VAL A 51 -2.08 -1.58 10.42
CA VAL A 51 -0.81 -2.07 10.97
C VAL A 51 -0.80 -2.08 12.50
N PRO A 52 -1.22 -1.01 13.21
CA PRO A 52 -1.35 -1.05 14.67
C PRO A 52 -2.36 -2.10 15.16
N VAL A 53 -3.45 -2.35 14.42
CA VAL A 53 -4.41 -3.43 14.75
C VAL A 53 -3.75 -4.80 14.65
N TYR A 54 -2.95 -5.02 13.60
CA TYR A 54 -2.19 -6.26 13.44
C TYR A 54 -1.26 -6.51 14.65
N TYR A 55 -0.56 -5.48 15.12
CA TYR A 55 0.31 -5.62 16.30
C TYR A 55 -0.48 -5.88 17.58
N GLU A 56 -1.63 -5.24 17.78
CA GLU A 56 -2.52 -5.55 18.90
C GLU A 56 -2.96 -7.02 18.90
N TYR A 57 -3.32 -7.56 17.73
CA TYR A 57 -3.70 -8.97 17.60
C TYR A 57 -2.52 -9.91 17.85
N LYS A 58 -1.35 -9.54 17.35
CA LYS A 58 -0.11 -10.31 17.52
C LYS A 58 0.30 -10.39 18.98
N ASP A 59 0.23 -9.27 19.72
CA ASP A 59 0.62 -9.20 21.13
C ASP A 59 -0.31 -10.03 22.02
N ASP A 60 -1.58 -10.09 21.67
CA ASP A 60 -2.58 -10.88 22.39
C ASP A 60 -2.66 -12.34 21.91
N ASP A 61 -1.88 -12.71 20.90
CA ASP A 61 -1.90 -14.06 20.27
C ASP A 61 -3.31 -14.50 19.82
N VAL A 62 -4.04 -13.58 19.17
CA VAL A 62 -5.41 -13.82 18.69
C VAL A 62 -5.54 -13.52 17.21
N THR A 63 -6.55 -14.10 16.57
CA THR A 63 -6.91 -13.84 15.17
C THR A 63 -8.22 -13.07 15.01
N ASP A 64 -8.95 -12.86 16.11
CA ASP A 64 -10.21 -12.13 16.15
C ASP A 64 -10.44 -11.53 17.54
N LYS A 65 -11.09 -10.37 17.62
CA LYS A 65 -11.48 -9.68 18.85
C LYS A 65 -12.88 -9.09 18.71
N GLU A 66 -13.68 -9.19 19.75
CA GLU A 66 -14.97 -8.49 19.82
C GLU A 66 -14.79 -6.96 19.86
N LYS A 67 -13.66 -6.49 20.41
CA LYS A 67 -13.37 -5.07 20.61
C LYS A 67 -11.87 -4.81 20.51
N LEU A 68 -11.50 -3.78 19.74
CA LEU A 68 -10.14 -3.23 19.73
C LEU A 68 -9.92 -2.37 20.97
N GLU A 69 -8.77 -2.50 21.60
CA GLU A 69 -8.35 -1.74 22.77
C GLU A 69 -7.44 -0.56 22.43
N PHE A 70 -6.94 -0.52 21.17
CA PHE A 70 -6.04 0.50 20.65
C PHE A 70 -4.74 0.62 21.49
N THR A 71 -4.17 -0.53 21.85
CA THR A 71 -2.94 -0.60 22.65
C THR A 71 -1.74 0.03 21.93
N HIS A 72 -1.78 0.06 20.58
CA HIS A 72 -0.77 0.69 19.72
C HIS A 72 -1.17 2.12 19.28
N SER A 73 -1.62 2.96 20.24
CA SER A 73 -2.05 4.33 19.94
C SER A 73 -0.90 5.25 19.50
N ASP A 74 0.32 5.01 19.97
CA ASP A 74 1.49 5.80 19.59
C ASP A 74 1.90 5.54 18.12
N GLU A 75 1.71 4.33 17.62
CA GLU A 75 1.93 3.98 16.23
C GLU A 75 0.93 4.70 15.31
N TYR A 76 -0.32 4.88 15.71
CA TYR A 76 -1.27 5.74 14.98
C TYR A 76 -0.78 7.17 14.90
N LYS A 77 -0.29 7.73 16.02
CA LYS A 77 0.29 9.06 16.02
C LYS A 77 1.49 9.16 15.08
N ASN A 78 2.37 8.17 15.11
CA ASN A 78 3.52 8.09 14.21
C ASN A 78 3.11 8.08 12.74
N ILE A 79 2.07 7.32 12.40
CA ILE A 79 1.52 7.27 11.04
C ILE A 79 1.06 8.66 10.58
N PHE A 80 0.27 9.36 11.39
CA PHE A 80 -0.20 10.70 11.05
C PHE A 80 0.96 11.69 10.95
N ASP A 81 1.84 11.72 11.92
CA ASP A 81 2.95 12.67 11.99
C ASP A 81 3.94 12.48 10.84
N LEU A 82 4.25 11.25 10.48
CA LEU A 82 5.23 10.99 9.43
C LEU A 82 4.63 11.10 8.02
N TYR A 83 3.62 10.29 7.73
CA TYR A 83 3.13 10.15 6.36
C TYR A 83 2.27 11.33 5.89
N LEU A 84 1.43 11.88 6.76
CA LEU A 84 0.54 12.97 6.35
C LEU A 84 1.21 14.35 6.42
N ASN A 85 2.01 14.61 7.44
CA ASN A 85 2.64 15.93 7.62
C ASN A 85 3.81 16.17 6.64
N ASN A 86 4.36 15.12 6.03
CA ASN A 86 5.41 15.22 5.01
C ASN A 86 4.90 14.99 3.58
N SER A 87 3.59 15.09 3.38
CA SER A 87 2.97 15.04 2.06
C SER A 87 3.22 16.33 1.26
N CYS A 88 3.16 16.22 -0.06
CA CYS A 88 3.14 17.37 -0.97
C CYS A 88 1.83 18.18 -0.89
N THR A 89 0.82 17.65 -0.24
CA THR A 89 -0.49 18.25 -0.06
C THR A 89 -0.71 18.61 1.41
N ASP A 90 -1.23 19.83 1.68
CA ASP A 90 -1.62 20.24 3.03
C ASP A 90 -2.56 19.18 3.63
N PRO A 91 -2.32 18.70 4.87
CA PRO A 91 -3.16 17.68 5.52
C PRO A 91 -4.66 17.99 5.51
N LYS A 92 -5.03 19.26 5.57
CA LYS A 92 -6.45 19.71 5.51
C LYS A 92 -7.10 19.46 4.15
N MET A 93 -6.30 19.29 3.09
CA MET A 93 -6.76 19.12 1.71
C MET A 93 -6.70 17.65 1.26
N LEU A 94 -6.11 16.76 2.04
CA LEU A 94 -5.94 15.35 1.66
C LEU A 94 -7.26 14.63 1.34
N GLY A 95 -8.36 14.98 2.02
CA GLY A 95 -9.69 14.42 1.75
C GLY A 95 -10.27 14.77 0.38
N SER A 96 -9.67 15.69 -0.38
CA SER A 96 -10.04 15.99 -1.77
C SER A 96 -9.22 15.22 -2.81
N LYS A 97 -8.16 14.55 -2.39
CA LYS A 97 -7.19 13.92 -3.28
C LYS A 97 -7.59 12.49 -3.64
N SER A 98 -7.69 12.24 -4.95
CA SER A 98 -7.99 10.94 -5.53
C SER A 98 -6.75 10.04 -5.62
N VAL A 99 -6.95 8.78 -5.99
CA VAL A 99 -5.85 7.87 -6.33
C VAL A 99 -5.09 8.37 -7.56
N ASP A 100 -5.80 8.92 -8.55
CA ASP A 100 -5.16 9.45 -9.77
C ASP A 100 -4.25 10.64 -9.44
N ASP A 101 -4.67 11.53 -8.52
CA ASP A 101 -3.83 12.63 -8.03
C ASP A 101 -2.55 12.08 -7.40
N SER A 102 -2.67 11.10 -6.49
CA SER A 102 -1.53 10.52 -5.78
C SER A 102 -0.56 9.81 -6.71
N MET A 103 -1.08 9.07 -7.69
CA MET A 103 -0.23 8.38 -8.68
C MET A 103 0.47 9.36 -9.61
N ALA A 104 -0.21 10.43 -10.02
CA ALA A 104 0.38 11.48 -10.86
C ALA A 104 1.47 12.26 -10.11
N GLU A 105 1.27 12.58 -8.84
CA GLU A 105 2.28 13.24 -8.00
C GLU A 105 3.60 12.45 -7.96
N PHE A 106 3.51 11.12 -7.84
CA PHE A 106 4.69 10.26 -7.85
C PHE A 106 5.27 10.07 -9.26
N ALA A 107 4.43 9.77 -10.25
CA ALA A 107 4.85 9.54 -11.63
C ALA A 107 5.61 10.74 -12.24
N LEU A 108 5.19 11.96 -11.90
CA LEU A 108 5.80 13.20 -12.38
C LEU A 108 7.05 13.63 -11.59
N GLY A 109 7.47 12.84 -10.58
CA GLY A 109 8.63 13.13 -9.76
C GLY A 109 8.43 14.27 -8.76
N ASN A 110 7.17 14.65 -8.48
CA ASN A 110 6.86 15.69 -7.50
C ASN A 110 7.08 15.23 -6.06
N VAL A 111 7.16 13.92 -5.83
CA VAL A 111 7.38 13.30 -4.52
C VAL A 111 8.29 12.09 -4.65
N ALA A 112 8.88 11.67 -3.53
CA ALA A 112 9.78 10.53 -3.48
C ALA A 112 9.08 9.22 -3.11
N MET A 113 7.95 9.27 -2.43
CA MET A 113 7.26 8.10 -1.88
C MET A 113 5.75 8.21 -2.10
N VAL A 114 5.13 7.06 -2.34
CA VAL A 114 3.67 6.93 -2.42
C VAL A 114 3.21 5.66 -1.71
N GLN A 115 2.13 5.75 -0.96
CA GLN A 115 1.50 4.60 -0.32
C GLN A 115 0.43 4.03 -1.25
N ASN A 116 0.58 2.77 -1.64
CA ASN A 116 -0.42 2.00 -2.39
C ASN A 116 -0.02 0.51 -2.39
N GLY A 117 -0.77 -0.34 -3.12
CA GLY A 117 -0.41 -1.73 -3.37
C GLY A 117 0.48 -1.90 -4.62
N ASN A 118 0.89 -3.13 -4.89
CA ASN A 118 1.76 -3.45 -6.04
C ASN A 118 1.14 -3.16 -7.41
N TRP A 119 -0.19 -3.11 -7.50
CA TRP A 119 -0.92 -2.69 -8.71
C TRP A 119 -0.70 -1.23 -9.10
N ALA A 120 -0.17 -0.41 -8.18
CA ALA A 120 0.09 1.01 -8.41
C ALA A 120 1.01 1.25 -9.60
N TRP A 121 1.91 0.32 -9.91
CA TRP A 121 2.78 0.45 -11.07
C TRP A 121 2.01 0.63 -12.38
N ASN A 122 0.92 -0.13 -12.57
CA ASN A 122 0.09 0.01 -13.77
C ASN A 122 -0.58 1.39 -13.86
N GLN A 123 -0.91 2.01 -12.73
CA GLN A 123 -1.46 3.36 -12.68
C GLN A 123 -0.37 4.41 -12.94
N ILE A 124 0.80 4.26 -12.29
CA ILE A 124 1.95 5.17 -12.43
C ILE A 124 2.46 5.21 -13.88
N LYS A 125 2.71 4.04 -14.48
CA LYS A 125 3.25 3.96 -15.85
C LYS A 125 2.31 4.54 -16.91
N GLY A 126 1.01 4.61 -16.62
CA GLY A 126 -0.01 5.17 -17.50
C GLY A 126 -0.16 6.68 -17.43
N VAL A 127 0.54 7.37 -16.53
CA VAL A 127 0.46 8.82 -16.40
C VAL A 127 1.23 9.50 -17.53
N ASP A 128 0.59 10.43 -18.24
CA ASP A 128 1.24 11.23 -19.26
C ASP A 128 2.39 12.07 -18.66
N GLY A 129 3.58 11.93 -19.23
CA GLY A 129 4.78 12.60 -18.71
C GLY A 129 5.47 11.86 -17.56
N ASN A 130 5.10 10.59 -17.28
CA ASN A 130 5.75 9.77 -16.27
C ASN A 130 7.27 9.77 -16.43
N THR A 131 7.98 10.02 -15.33
CA THR A 131 9.44 10.03 -15.24
C THR A 131 10.02 8.83 -14.49
N VAL A 132 9.16 7.99 -13.93
CA VAL A 132 9.56 6.84 -13.10
C VAL A 132 9.69 5.59 -13.96
N THR A 133 10.74 4.81 -13.76
CA THR A 133 10.95 3.52 -14.40
C THR A 133 10.84 2.39 -13.37
N GLU A 134 10.43 1.21 -13.81
CA GLU A 134 10.16 0.06 -12.93
C GLU A 134 11.41 -0.34 -12.10
N GLU A 135 12.58 -0.32 -12.69
CA GLU A 135 13.84 -0.67 -12.02
C GLU A 135 14.22 0.30 -10.89
N ASN A 136 13.68 1.52 -10.91
CA ASN A 136 13.92 2.53 -9.88
C ASN A 136 12.91 2.50 -8.73
N ILE A 137 11.85 1.67 -8.84
CA ILE A 137 10.87 1.50 -7.77
C ILE A 137 11.41 0.53 -6.73
N LYS A 138 11.27 0.90 -5.45
CA LYS A 138 11.53 0.03 -4.30
C LYS A 138 10.29 -0.04 -3.42
N TYR A 139 9.92 -1.24 -3.04
CA TYR A 139 8.83 -1.47 -2.11
C TYR A 139 9.38 -1.55 -0.69
N LEU A 140 8.74 -0.84 0.21
CA LEU A 140 9.07 -0.84 1.63
C LEU A 140 7.84 -1.27 2.43
N PRO A 141 8.01 -1.98 3.55
CA PRO A 141 6.93 -2.16 4.52
C PRO A 141 6.45 -0.81 5.05
N VAL A 142 5.21 -0.76 5.54
CA VAL A 142 4.70 0.40 6.27
C VAL A 142 5.19 0.27 7.70
N TYR A 143 6.22 1.05 8.04
CA TYR A 143 6.77 1.10 9.39
C TYR A 143 6.01 2.11 10.26
N THR A 144 5.75 1.77 11.51
CA THR A 144 4.91 2.53 12.44
C THR A 144 5.57 2.81 13.79
N GLY A 145 6.68 2.15 14.06
CA GLY A 145 7.39 2.22 15.35
C GLY A 145 7.01 1.12 16.33
N ALA A 146 6.28 0.10 15.87
CA ALA A 146 5.97 -1.05 16.70
C ALA A 146 7.21 -1.92 16.99
N ASP A 147 7.27 -2.49 18.18
CA ASP A 147 8.37 -3.36 18.58
C ASP A 147 8.51 -4.57 17.66
N GLY A 148 9.73 -4.81 17.16
CA GLY A 148 10.03 -5.93 16.26
C GLY A 148 9.65 -5.72 14.79
N GLU A 149 9.27 -4.51 14.38
CA GLU A 149 8.91 -4.19 13.00
C GLU A 149 10.09 -4.33 12.01
N GLU A 150 11.34 -4.33 12.48
CA GLU A 150 12.52 -4.56 11.65
C GLU A 150 12.56 -5.96 11.01
N SER A 151 11.80 -6.90 11.56
CA SER A 151 11.57 -8.23 10.99
C SER A 151 10.31 -8.32 10.12
N GLN A 152 9.56 -7.22 9.99
CA GLN A 152 8.34 -7.15 9.20
C GLN A 152 8.65 -7.19 7.70
N GLY A 153 7.92 -8.02 6.97
CA GLY A 153 7.91 -8.01 5.51
C GLY A 153 6.86 -7.06 4.95
N LEU A 154 6.75 -7.04 3.63
CA LEU A 154 5.62 -6.40 2.97
C LEU A 154 4.31 -7.07 3.40
N CYS A 155 3.28 -6.27 3.64
CA CYS A 155 1.94 -6.79 3.89
C CYS A 155 1.43 -7.44 2.60
N ILE A 156 1.21 -8.74 2.64
CA ILE A 156 0.64 -9.51 1.54
C ILE A 156 -0.59 -10.26 2.04
N GLY A 157 -1.60 -10.34 1.18
CA GLY A 157 -2.84 -11.06 1.49
C GLY A 157 -3.58 -11.41 0.21
N THR A 158 -4.56 -12.29 0.34
CA THR A 158 -5.47 -12.64 -0.76
C THR A 158 -6.75 -11.83 -0.59
N GLU A 159 -7.01 -10.91 -1.49
CA GLU A 159 -8.20 -10.06 -1.49
C GLU A 159 -9.23 -10.49 -2.54
N GLY A 160 -8.77 -11.09 -3.64
CA GLY A 160 -9.63 -11.58 -4.71
C GLY A 160 -9.83 -13.08 -4.64
N PHE A 161 -11.08 -13.52 -4.67
CA PHE A 161 -11.44 -14.94 -4.62
C PHE A 161 -12.40 -15.30 -5.74
N TRP A 162 -12.22 -16.46 -6.31
CA TRP A 162 -13.25 -17.11 -7.10
C TRP A 162 -14.10 -18.00 -6.19
N CYS A 163 -15.40 -17.80 -6.25
CA CYS A 163 -16.34 -18.61 -5.49
C CYS A 163 -17.13 -19.50 -6.44
N VAL A 164 -17.19 -20.79 -6.13
CA VAL A 164 -18.03 -21.74 -6.85
C VAL A 164 -19.39 -21.82 -6.17
N ASN A 165 -20.47 -21.66 -6.92
CA ASN A 165 -21.84 -21.79 -6.38
C ASN A 165 -22.11 -23.23 -5.94
N SER A 166 -22.13 -23.49 -4.65
CA SER A 166 -22.39 -24.82 -4.08
C SER A 166 -23.79 -25.38 -4.35
N LYS A 167 -24.70 -24.55 -4.87
CA LYS A 167 -26.09 -24.96 -5.24
C LYS A 167 -26.25 -25.20 -6.74
N ALA A 168 -25.19 -25.06 -7.54
CA ALA A 168 -25.21 -25.40 -8.96
C ALA A 168 -25.24 -26.94 -9.13
N SER A 169 -25.53 -27.40 -10.33
CA SER A 169 -25.44 -28.84 -10.64
C SER A 169 -23.98 -29.33 -10.51
N GLU A 170 -23.80 -30.62 -10.20
CA GLU A 170 -22.45 -31.22 -10.14
C GLU A 170 -21.66 -31.01 -11.42
N ALA A 171 -22.33 -31.08 -12.58
CA ALA A 171 -21.69 -30.84 -13.88
C ALA A 171 -21.20 -29.39 -14.04
N ASP A 172 -21.99 -28.41 -13.59
CA ASP A 172 -21.62 -26.99 -13.64
C ASP A 172 -20.49 -26.67 -12.65
N ILE A 173 -20.54 -27.28 -11.46
CA ILE A 173 -19.45 -27.15 -10.48
C ILE A 173 -18.14 -27.69 -11.07
N GLN A 174 -18.19 -28.91 -11.64
CA GLN A 174 -16.98 -29.51 -12.23
C GLN A 174 -16.45 -28.68 -13.40
N ALA A 175 -17.32 -28.24 -14.29
CA ALA A 175 -16.93 -27.37 -15.42
C ALA A 175 -16.31 -26.05 -14.94
N THR A 176 -16.82 -25.47 -13.86
CA THR A 176 -16.26 -24.26 -13.23
C THR A 176 -14.84 -24.53 -12.68
N LEU A 177 -14.67 -25.64 -11.96
CA LEU A 177 -13.37 -26.03 -11.40
C LEU A 177 -12.34 -26.32 -12.52
N ASP A 178 -12.78 -27.02 -13.58
CA ASP A 178 -11.93 -27.28 -14.76
C ASP A 178 -11.48 -25.99 -15.45
N PHE A 179 -12.38 -25.03 -15.58
CA PHE A 179 -12.06 -23.70 -16.12
C PHE A 179 -11.07 -22.96 -15.21
N MET A 180 -11.30 -22.92 -13.90
CA MET A 180 -10.38 -22.29 -12.93
C MET A 180 -9.00 -22.95 -13.01
N TYR A 181 -8.94 -24.28 -13.07
CA TYR A 181 -7.70 -25.02 -13.20
C TYR A 181 -6.98 -24.69 -14.52
N TRP A 182 -7.73 -24.64 -15.62
CA TRP A 182 -7.20 -24.23 -16.93
C TRP A 182 -6.61 -22.81 -16.90
N CYS A 183 -7.27 -21.87 -16.24
CA CYS A 183 -6.77 -20.49 -16.11
C CYS A 183 -5.37 -20.41 -15.50
N VAL A 184 -5.07 -21.28 -14.52
CA VAL A 184 -3.81 -21.22 -13.77
C VAL A 184 -2.74 -22.23 -14.26
N THR A 185 -3.11 -23.12 -15.19
CA THR A 185 -2.19 -24.17 -15.66
C THR A 185 -1.90 -24.14 -17.17
N SER A 186 -2.81 -23.60 -17.99
CA SER A 186 -2.57 -23.48 -19.42
C SER A 186 -1.70 -22.27 -19.76
N GLU A 187 -0.96 -22.33 -20.86
CA GLU A 187 -0.16 -21.21 -21.34
C GLU A 187 -1.03 -19.95 -21.60
N VAL A 188 -2.19 -20.13 -22.21
CA VAL A 188 -3.11 -19.02 -22.50
C VAL A 188 -3.73 -18.47 -21.24
N GLY A 189 -4.18 -19.33 -20.33
CA GLY A 189 -4.79 -18.93 -19.07
C GLY A 189 -3.81 -18.18 -18.16
N THR A 190 -2.61 -18.74 -17.95
CA THR A 190 -1.57 -18.11 -17.14
C THR A 190 -1.11 -16.77 -17.71
N LYS A 191 -0.96 -16.66 -19.02
CA LYS A 191 -0.64 -15.39 -19.68
C LYS A 191 -1.74 -14.33 -19.44
N ALA A 192 -3.00 -14.70 -19.58
CA ALA A 192 -4.12 -13.79 -19.33
C ALA A 192 -4.23 -13.37 -17.85
N MET A 193 -4.00 -14.31 -16.91
CA MET A 193 -4.04 -14.03 -15.47
C MET A 193 -2.88 -13.17 -14.99
N CYS A 194 -1.70 -13.27 -15.60
CA CYS A 194 -0.54 -12.46 -15.26
C CYS A 194 -0.51 -11.08 -15.94
N GLY A 195 -1.56 -10.70 -16.64
CA GLY A 195 -1.68 -9.38 -17.25
C GLY A 195 -0.75 -9.18 -18.44
N GLY A 196 -0.74 -10.16 -19.34
CA GLY A 196 0.09 -10.20 -20.55
C GLY A 196 0.04 -8.99 -21.46
#